data_4ebda14402e13d740ff31b6374e617fa
#
_entry.id   4ebda14402e13d740ff31b6374e617fa
#
_cell.length_a   1.000
_cell.length_b   1.000
_cell.length_c   1.000
_cell.angle_alpha   90.00
_cell.angle_beta   90.00
_cell.angle_gamma   90.00
#
_symmetry.space_group_name_H-M   'P 1'
#
loop_
_entity.id
_entity.type
_entity.pdbx_description
1 polymer ?
#
loop_
_entity_poly.entity_id
_entity_poly.type
_entity_poly.pdbx_seq_one_letter_code
_entity_poly.pdbx_strand_id
1 'polypeptide(L)' 'MEYVKSKIRDVYDFPKAGVIFRDLTTMFKDPRAMHIVGWDLAQLYRAKGVTKVVGIESRGLIGGSILAYEIGAGFVPAR' A
#
# COMPACT_ATOMS: atom_id res chain seq x y z
N MET A 1 -5.07 -11.02 -7.06
CA MET A 1 -4.12 -10.77 -5.97
C MET A 1 -2.87 -11.66 -5.94
N GLU A 2 -2.94 -12.79 -6.60
CA GLU A 2 -1.77 -13.68 -6.63
C GLU A 2 -0.52 -13.00 -7.20
N TYR A 3 -0.70 -12.20 -8.24
CA TYR A 3 0.43 -11.49 -8.83
C TYR A 3 1.08 -10.54 -7.80
N VAL A 4 0.24 -9.82 -7.06
CA VAL A 4 0.73 -8.87 -6.06
C VAL A 4 1.48 -9.60 -4.95
N LYS A 5 0.94 -10.72 -4.48
CA LYS A 5 1.60 -11.52 -3.44
C LYS A 5 2.96 -12.01 -3.89
N SER A 6 3.11 -12.34 -5.18
CA SER A 6 4.39 -12.81 -5.69
C SER A 6 5.47 -11.74 -5.66
N LYS A 7 5.09 -10.46 -5.50
CA LYS A 7 6.03 -9.35 -5.45
C LYS A 7 6.39 -8.94 -4.03
N ILE A 8 5.81 -9.60 -3.03
CA ILE A 8 6.14 -9.34 -1.63
C ILE A 8 7.21 -10.33 -1.20
N ARG A 9 8.31 -9.80 -0.69
CA ARG A 9 9.43 -10.62 -0.26
C ARG A 9 9.44 -10.78 1.26
N ASP A 10 9.62 -12.02 1.70
CA ASP A 10 9.82 -12.30 3.12
C ASP A 10 11.31 -12.28 3.43
N VAL A 11 11.67 -11.55 4.48
CA VAL A 11 13.04 -11.51 4.96
C VAL A 11 13.04 -12.17 6.34
N TYR A 12 13.70 -13.33 6.43
CA TYR A 12 13.74 -14.10 7.66
C TYR A 12 14.78 -13.56 8.61
N ASP A 13 14.47 -13.62 9.90
CA ASP A 13 15.39 -13.21 10.96
C ASP A 13 15.83 -11.75 10.87
N PHE A 14 14.95 -10.90 10.40
CA PHE A 14 15.21 -9.47 10.38
C PHE A 14 14.05 -8.75 11.06
N PRO A 15 14.33 -7.79 11.96
CA PRO A 15 15.65 -7.27 12.35
C PRO A 15 16.37 -8.12 13.37
N LYS A 16 15.78 -9.21 13.81
CA LYS A 16 16.42 -10.13 14.74
C LYS A 16 15.93 -11.55 14.52
N ALA A 17 16.65 -12.52 15.07
CA ALA A 17 16.33 -13.93 14.91
C ALA A 17 14.88 -14.22 15.35
N GLY A 18 14.22 -15.08 14.61
CA GLY A 18 12.85 -15.49 14.88
C GLY A 18 11.77 -14.57 14.34
N VAL A 19 12.17 -13.47 13.70
CA VAL A 19 11.23 -12.51 13.11
C VAL A 19 11.25 -12.63 11.59
N ILE A 20 10.06 -12.64 10.99
CA ILE A 20 9.92 -12.59 9.53
C ILE A 20 9.49 -11.19 9.16
N PHE A 21 10.32 -10.54 8.34
CA PHE A 21 10.03 -9.19 7.86
C PHE A 21 9.53 -9.28 6.42
N ARG A 22 8.35 -8.70 6.18
CA ARG A 22 7.79 -8.70 4.83
C ARG A 22 8.19 -7.42 4.12
N ASP A 23 8.98 -7.58 3.06
CA ASP A 23 9.50 -6.45 2.31
C ASP A 23 8.56 -6.13 1.15
N LEU A 24 7.89 -5.00 1.25
CA LEU A 24 6.96 -4.55 0.23
C LEU A 24 7.63 -3.71 -0.86
N THR A 25 8.93 -3.44 -0.70
CA THR A 25 9.65 -2.60 -1.65
C THR A 25 9.58 -3.16 -3.08
N THR A 26 9.74 -4.48 -3.22
CA THR A 26 9.72 -5.10 -4.54
C THR A 26 8.33 -5.01 -5.18
N MET A 27 7.29 -5.02 -4.36
CA MET A 27 5.92 -4.82 -4.86
C MET A 27 5.74 -3.38 -5.34
N PHE A 28 6.23 -2.42 -4.56
CA PHE A 28 6.11 -1.01 -4.93
C PHE A 28 6.87 -0.66 -6.20
N LYS A 29 7.94 -1.38 -6.50
CA LYS A 29 8.71 -1.17 -7.72
C LYS A 29 8.03 -1.72 -8.97
N ASP A 30 7.07 -2.60 -8.80
CA ASP A 30 6.42 -3.25 -9.93
C ASP A 30 5.17 -2.46 -10.33
N PRO A 31 5.16 -1.83 -11.51
CA PRO A 31 4.02 -0.98 -11.91
C PRO A 31 2.71 -1.74 -12.00
N ARG A 32 2.75 -3.00 -12.39
CA ARG A 32 1.52 -3.80 -12.48
C ARG A 32 0.95 -4.08 -11.10
N ALA A 33 1.81 -4.42 -10.13
CA ALA A 33 1.36 -4.67 -8.76
C ALA A 33 0.80 -3.41 -8.13
N MET A 34 1.46 -2.27 -8.34
CA MET A 34 0.98 -0.98 -7.84
C MET A 34 -0.39 -0.64 -8.40
N HIS A 35 -0.57 -0.87 -9.69
CA HIS A 35 -1.86 -0.58 -10.32
C HIS A 35 -2.97 -1.46 -9.76
N ILE A 36 -2.70 -2.75 -9.56
CA ILE A 36 -3.69 -3.68 -9.02
C ILE A 36 -4.09 -3.28 -7.61
N VAL A 37 -3.11 -2.96 -6.77
CA VAL A 37 -3.38 -2.56 -5.38
C VAL A 37 -4.19 -1.27 -5.35
N GLY A 38 -3.81 -0.28 -6.14
CA GLY A 38 -4.53 0.99 -6.22
C GLY A 38 -5.97 0.80 -6.66
N TRP A 39 -6.17 -0.02 -7.68
CA TRP A 39 -7.50 -0.33 -8.19
C TRP A 39 -8.36 -1.02 -7.13
N ASP A 40 -7.82 -2.06 -6.48
CA ASP A 40 -8.57 -2.81 -5.49
C ASP A 40 -8.95 -1.95 -4.30
N LEU A 41 -8.03 -1.14 -3.80
CA LEU A 41 -8.32 -0.22 -2.70
C LEU A 41 -9.38 0.79 -3.10
N ALA A 42 -9.29 1.32 -4.31
CA ALA A 42 -10.26 2.30 -4.78
C ALA A 42 -11.67 1.70 -4.85
N GLN A 43 -11.78 0.44 -5.26
CA GLN A 43 -13.09 -0.21 -5.33
C GLN A 43 -13.74 -0.34 -3.95
N LEU A 44 -12.94 -0.54 -2.90
CA LEU A 44 -13.47 -0.66 -1.55
C LEU A 44 -14.05 0.65 -1.02
N TYR A 45 -13.48 1.78 -1.41
CA TYR A 45 -13.83 3.07 -0.78
C TYR A 45 -14.49 4.07 -1.70
N ARG A 46 -14.52 3.82 -2.99
CA ARG A 46 -15.01 4.81 -3.97
C ARG A 46 -16.42 5.31 -3.69
N ALA A 47 -17.31 4.45 -3.25
CA ALA A 47 -18.71 4.79 -3.03
C ALA A 47 -19.04 5.15 -1.59
N LYS A 48 -18.04 5.36 -0.74
CA LYS A 48 -18.26 5.58 0.69
C LYS A 48 -18.17 7.04 1.13
N GLY A 49 -18.07 7.95 0.17
CA GLY A 49 -18.04 9.38 0.49
C GLY A 49 -16.79 9.84 1.20
N VAL A 50 -15.68 9.15 1.03
CA VAL A 50 -14.41 9.51 1.64
C VAL A 50 -13.89 10.80 1.01
N THR A 51 -13.59 11.80 1.84
CA THR A 51 -13.06 13.08 1.37
C THR A 51 -11.59 13.26 1.69
N LYS A 52 -11.09 12.55 2.68
CA LYS A 52 -9.69 12.62 3.09
C LYS A 52 -9.16 11.24 3.41
N VAL A 53 -7.91 11.02 3.07
CA VAL A 53 -7.20 9.79 3.44
C VAL A 53 -6.01 10.21 4.29
N VAL A 54 -5.85 9.57 5.44
CA VAL A 54 -4.72 9.84 6.33
C VAL A 54 -3.75 8.68 6.21
N GLY A 55 -2.52 8.97 5.83
CA GLY A 55 -1.48 7.96 5.74
C GLY A 55 -0.44 8.14 6.81
N ILE A 56 -0.16 7.07 7.54
CA ILE A 56 0.85 7.08 8.59
C ILE A 56 2.15 6.55 8.00
N GLU A 57 3.25 7.19 8.36
CA GLU A 57 4.58 6.85 7.91
C GLU A 57 4.87 5.37 8.13
N SER A 58 5.60 4.66 7.26
CA SER A 58 6.11 5.24 6.00
C SER A 58 5.40 4.58 4.82
N ARG A 59 4.99 3.33 4.95
CA ARG A 59 4.23 2.61 3.93
C ARG A 59 2.85 3.20 3.74
N GLY A 60 2.26 3.71 4.82
CA GLY A 60 0.96 4.37 4.75
C GLY A 60 0.97 5.60 3.87
N LEU A 61 2.12 6.27 3.78
CA LEU A 61 2.25 7.43 2.90
C LEU A 61 2.11 7.01 1.43
N ILE A 62 2.72 5.89 1.07
CA ILE A 62 2.66 5.39 -0.31
C ILE A 62 1.26 4.91 -0.64
N GLY A 63 0.74 3.96 0.14
CA GLY A 63 -0.57 3.37 -0.13
C GLY A 63 -1.70 4.37 0.00
N GLY A 64 -1.62 5.23 1.01
CA GLY A 64 -2.65 6.24 1.24
C GLY A 64 -2.73 7.27 0.14
N SER A 65 -1.57 7.71 -0.38
CA SER A 65 -1.57 8.70 -1.45
C SER A 65 -2.14 8.11 -2.75
N ILE A 66 -1.85 6.86 -3.03
CA ILE A 66 -2.40 6.19 -4.21
C ILE A 66 -3.92 6.08 -4.08
N LEU A 67 -4.40 5.66 -2.92
CA LEU A 67 -5.83 5.54 -2.69
C LEU A 67 -6.53 6.90 -2.83
N ALA A 68 -5.98 7.93 -2.21
CA ALA A 68 -6.57 9.26 -2.27
C ALA A 68 -6.66 9.75 -3.72
N TYR A 69 -5.60 9.56 -4.48
CA TYR A 69 -5.58 9.95 -5.88
C TYR A 69 -6.66 9.23 -6.68
N GLU A 70 -6.79 7.91 -6.48
CA GLU A 70 -7.73 7.10 -7.24
C GLU A 70 -9.18 7.44 -6.95
N ILE A 71 -9.51 7.79 -5.71
CA ILE A 71 -10.91 8.08 -5.33
C ILE A 71 -11.24 9.58 -5.35
N GLY A 72 -10.27 10.41 -5.68
CA GLY A 72 -10.50 11.85 -5.75
C GLY A 72 -10.58 12.52 -4.40
N ALA A 73 -9.91 11.96 -3.38
CA ALA A 73 -9.88 12.52 -2.03
C ALA A 73 -8.57 13.24 -1.77
N GLY A 74 -8.55 14.07 -0.74
CA GLY A 74 -7.31 14.69 -0.31
C GLY A 74 -6.47 13.72 0.51
N PHE A 75 -5.18 13.97 0.60
CA PHE A 75 -4.28 13.12 1.37
C PHE A 75 -3.62 13.92 2.50
N VAL A 76 -3.65 13.36 3.71
CA VAL A 76 -3.06 13.99 4.88
C VAL A 76 -1.96 13.07 5.42
N PRO A 77 -0.69 13.45 5.28
CA PRO A 77 0.39 12.65 5.86
C PRO A 77 0.44 12.88 7.38
N ALA A 78 0.52 11.79 8.14
CA ALA A 78 0.66 11.85 9.59
C ALA A 78 2.01 11.25 9.98
N ARG A 79 2.72 11.94 10.83
CA ARG A 79 4.04 11.50 11.28
C ARG A 79 4.09 11.34 12.78
#